data_4c0e8168da58f3f9df42b51d69ee07d2
#
_entry.id   4c0e8168da58f3f9df42b51d69ee07d2
#
_cell.length_a   1.000
_cell.length_b   1.000
_cell.length_c   1.000
_cell.angle_alpha   90.00
_cell.angle_beta   90.00
_cell.angle_gamma   90.00
#
_symmetry.space_group_name_H-M   'P 1'
#
loop_
_entity.id
_entity.type
_entity.pdbx_description
1 polymer ?
#
loop_
_entity_poly.entity_id
_entity_poly.type
_entity_poly.pdbx_seq_one_letter_code
_entity_poly.pdbx_strand_id
1 'polypeptide(L)'
;MRAPDPSAQLTPEQQRVADAGLKAMIPVNGRPFLDYILSSLADAGIRDVALVVGPEHNALRRYYQADAPPVRVGIGFVVQDQALGTAHAVLAAERWVQSEPFLTINADNLYPVDALAALAALAEPGLAVFDPEDLIRSGNIPPERIRSFALLDVDGRGYLAGIVEKPEGDQWLPPLGGSTSKGGRTSKGGSYISMNCWRFDERIFQACREVPRSARGEFEIPEAVGVAVRRGVPFKTFPARGPVLDLSTRADAADVTRRLAGISPRP
;
A
#
# COMPACT_ATOMS: atom_id res chain seq x y z
N MET A 1 4.38 10.73 -10.13
CA MET A 1 3.29 11.37 -10.86
C MET A 1 3.46 12.87 -11.07
N ARG A 2 4.14 13.61 -10.20
CA ARG A 2 4.36 15.05 -10.41
C ARG A 2 5.25 15.38 -11.62
N ALA A 3 6.19 14.49 -11.97
CA ALA A 3 7.03 14.69 -13.14
C ALA A 3 6.20 14.53 -14.44
N PRO A 4 6.38 15.42 -15.42
CA PRO A 4 5.77 15.29 -16.73
C PRO A 4 6.22 13.98 -17.39
N ASP A 5 5.28 13.26 -17.98
CA ASP A 5 5.54 12.08 -18.79
C ASP A 5 4.89 12.28 -20.17
N PRO A 6 5.68 12.63 -21.18
CA PRO A 6 5.16 12.89 -22.53
C PRO A 6 4.51 11.68 -23.20
N SER A 7 4.81 10.46 -22.73
CA SER A 7 4.24 9.21 -23.26
C SER A 7 2.89 8.86 -22.64
N ALA A 8 2.52 9.48 -21.53
CA ALA A 8 1.29 9.20 -20.80
C ALA A 8 0.08 9.84 -21.50
N GLN A 9 -0.85 9.02 -21.94
CA GLN A 9 -2.12 9.47 -22.53
C GLN A 9 -3.14 9.78 -21.40
N LEU A 10 -3.02 10.94 -20.77
CA LEU A 10 -3.99 11.42 -19.79
C LEU A 10 -5.05 12.30 -20.45
N THR A 11 -6.30 12.20 -19.98
CA THR A 11 -7.31 13.20 -20.30
C THR A 11 -6.95 14.55 -19.66
N PRO A 12 -7.49 15.68 -20.16
CA PRO A 12 -7.25 17.00 -19.54
C PRO A 12 -7.63 17.05 -18.04
N GLU A 13 -8.63 16.29 -17.63
CA GLU A 13 -9.05 16.19 -16.24
C GLU A 13 -8.05 15.39 -15.40
N GLN A 14 -7.64 14.21 -15.88
CA GLN A 14 -6.60 13.40 -15.23
C GLN A 14 -5.28 14.16 -15.08
N GLN A 15 -4.92 14.95 -16.11
CA GLN A 15 -3.73 15.80 -16.09
C GLN A 15 -3.79 16.82 -14.96
N ARG A 16 -4.90 17.57 -14.83
CA ARG A 16 -5.08 18.56 -13.77
C ARG A 16 -4.98 17.97 -12.37
N VAL A 17 -5.59 16.81 -12.16
CA VAL A 17 -5.57 16.10 -10.86
C VAL A 17 -4.17 15.59 -10.54
N ALA A 18 -3.47 15.03 -11.55
CA ALA A 18 -2.09 14.56 -11.40
C ALA A 18 -1.11 15.71 -11.07
N ASP A 19 -1.28 16.87 -11.71
CA ASP A 19 -0.46 18.07 -11.46
C ASP A 19 -0.68 18.62 -10.05
N ALA A 20 -1.90 18.50 -9.52
CA ALA A 20 -2.22 18.83 -8.12
C ALA A 20 -1.64 17.82 -7.11
N GLY A 21 -1.04 16.72 -7.57
CA GLY A 21 -0.46 15.69 -6.69
C GLY A 21 -1.47 14.75 -6.03
N LEU A 22 -2.74 14.84 -6.40
CA LEU A 22 -3.86 14.06 -5.83
C LEU A 22 -4.05 12.74 -6.60
N LYS A 23 -3.05 11.86 -6.61
CA LYS A 23 -3.07 10.60 -7.38
C LYS A 23 -4.33 9.78 -7.16
N ALA A 24 -4.75 9.60 -5.91
CA ALA A 24 -5.93 8.83 -5.56
C ALA A 24 -7.23 9.42 -6.13
N MET A 25 -7.24 10.71 -6.47
CA MET A 25 -8.38 11.40 -7.07
C MET A 25 -8.38 11.38 -8.60
N ILE A 26 -7.40 10.74 -9.24
CA ILE A 26 -7.37 10.63 -10.71
C ILE A 26 -8.65 9.92 -11.16
N PRO A 27 -9.39 10.51 -12.11
CA PRO A 27 -10.61 9.90 -12.64
C PRO A 27 -10.32 8.62 -13.42
N VAL A 28 -11.01 7.56 -13.03
CA VAL A 28 -11.03 6.26 -13.69
C VAL A 28 -12.49 5.95 -14.02
N ASN A 29 -12.82 5.84 -15.29
CA ASN A 29 -14.22 5.65 -15.75
C ASN A 29 -15.22 6.64 -15.11
N GLY A 30 -14.81 7.91 -14.97
CA GLY A 30 -15.66 8.98 -14.43
C GLY A 30 -15.75 9.05 -12.89
N ARG A 31 -15.03 8.21 -12.17
CA ARG A 31 -14.99 8.19 -10.69
C ARG A 31 -13.54 8.27 -10.20
N PRO A 32 -13.24 8.92 -9.06
CA PRO A 32 -11.91 8.87 -8.47
C PRO A 32 -11.41 7.44 -8.26
N PHE A 33 -10.13 7.19 -8.47
CA PHE A 33 -9.54 5.87 -8.18
C PHE A 33 -9.74 5.46 -6.71
N LEU A 34 -9.74 6.43 -5.81
CA LEU A 34 -10.01 6.19 -4.38
C LEU A 34 -11.41 5.61 -4.12
N ASP A 35 -12.41 5.91 -4.95
CA ASP A 35 -13.75 5.31 -4.82
C ASP A 35 -13.70 3.78 -5.00
N TYR A 36 -12.87 3.27 -5.91
CA TYR A 36 -12.69 1.83 -6.10
C TYR A 36 -12.00 1.20 -4.89
N ILE A 37 -11.00 1.89 -4.30
CA ILE A 37 -10.32 1.43 -3.09
C ILE A 37 -11.30 1.39 -1.92
N LEU A 38 -12.08 2.45 -1.69
CA LEU A 38 -13.09 2.52 -0.64
C LEU A 38 -14.19 1.46 -0.82
N SER A 39 -14.60 1.20 -2.08
CA SER A 39 -15.54 0.13 -2.40
C SER A 39 -14.97 -1.25 -2.02
N SER A 40 -13.70 -1.54 -2.34
CA SER A 40 -13.04 -2.79 -1.97
C SER A 40 -12.89 -2.94 -0.46
N LEU A 41 -12.60 -1.86 0.27
CA LEU A 41 -12.59 -1.87 1.73
C LEU A 41 -13.97 -2.19 2.29
N ALA A 42 -15.03 -1.57 1.75
CA ALA A 42 -16.41 -1.85 2.14
C ALA A 42 -16.80 -3.32 1.88
N ASP A 43 -16.39 -3.88 0.72
CA ASP A 43 -16.62 -5.28 0.35
C ASP A 43 -15.86 -6.23 1.28
N ALA A 44 -14.69 -5.85 1.74
CA ALA A 44 -13.90 -6.58 2.74
C ALA A 44 -14.43 -6.46 4.18
N GLY A 45 -15.51 -5.72 4.40
CA GLY A 45 -16.13 -5.56 5.72
C GLY A 45 -15.61 -4.37 6.54
N ILE A 46 -14.69 -3.56 6.02
CA ILE A 46 -14.19 -2.35 6.69
C ILE A 46 -15.27 -1.27 6.62
N ARG A 47 -15.52 -0.59 7.76
CA ARG A 47 -16.57 0.43 7.87
C ARG A 47 -16.06 1.82 8.18
N ASP A 48 -14.94 1.94 8.86
CA ASP A 48 -14.34 3.21 9.26
C ASP A 48 -12.98 3.37 8.60
N VAL A 49 -12.79 4.46 7.87
CA VAL A 49 -11.58 4.73 7.07
C VAL A 49 -11.03 6.11 7.41
N ALA A 50 -9.79 6.18 7.84
CA ALA A 50 -9.06 7.44 7.95
C ALA A 50 -8.28 7.72 6.66
N LEU A 51 -8.56 8.84 6.02
CA LEU A 51 -7.73 9.36 4.95
C LEU A 51 -6.67 10.29 5.53
N VAL A 52 -5.41 9.88 5.49
CA VAL A 52 -4.29 10.72 5.89
C VAL A 52 -3.95 11.66 4.73
N VAL A 53 -4.09 12.95 4.96
CA VAL A 53 -4.04 13.98 3.91
C VAL A 53 -3.16 15.16 4.33
N GLY A 54 -2.55 15.83 3.38
CA GLY A 54 -1.89 17.12 3.61
C GLY A 54 -2.91 18.25 3.91
N PRO A 55 -2.48 19.36 4.54
CA PRO A 55 -3.34 20.48 4.83
C PRO A 55 -3.97 21.09 3.57
N GLU A 56 -3.28 21.02 2.43
CA GLU A 56 -3.70 21.56 1.14
C GLU A 56 -4.78 20.74 0.41
N HIS A 57 -5.06 19.49 0.82
CA HIS A 57 -5.96 18.57 0.12
C HIS A 57 -7.46 18.87 0.34
N ASN A 58 -7.86 20.15 0.24
CA ASN A 58 -9.24 20.58 0.46
C ASN A 58 -10.22 20.04 -0.57
N ALA A 59 -9.79 19.85 -1.82
CA ALA A 59 -10.63 19.29 -2.88
C ALA A 59 -11.05 17.86 -2.57
N LEU A 60 -10.13 17.03 -2.04
CA LEU A 60 -10.42 15.66 -1.61
C LEU A 60 -11.39 15.64 -0.44
N ARG A 61 -11.17 16.50 0.58
CA ARG A 61 -12.08 16.61 1.72
C ARG A 61 -13.49 16.99 1.28
N ARG A 62 -13.60 18.05 0.46
CA ARG A 62 -14.88 18.51 -0.07
C ARG A 62 -15.61 17.41 -0.83
N TYR A 63 -14.90 16.65 -1.69
CA TYR A 63 -15.50 15.59 -2.47
C TYR A 63 -16.19 14.55 -1.57
N TYR A 64 -15.49 14.03 -0.56
CA TYR A 64 -16.04 12.99 0.32
C TYR A 64 -16.95 13.50 1.43
N GLN A 65 -16.93 14.78 1.76
CA GLN A 65 -17.82 15.37 2.77
C GLN A 65 -19.10 15.94 2.19
N ALA A 66 -19.08 16.44 0.94
CA ALA A 66 -20.17 17.22 0.37
C ALA A 66 -20.59 16.76 -1.03
N ASP A 67 -19.65 16.55 -1.95
CA ASP A 67 -19.99 16.36 -3.37
C ASP A 67 -20.43 14.90 -3.63
N ALA A 68 -19.78 13.91 -3.02
CA ALA A 68 -20.08 12.48 -3.17
C ALA A 68 -19.72 11.70 -1.88
N PRO A 69 -20.41 11.93 -0.76
CA PRO A 69 -20.14 11.19 0.48
C PRO A 69 -20.39 9.69 0.29
N PRO A 70 -19.48 8.81 0.74
CA PRO A 70 -19.70 7.38 0.66
C PRO A 70 -20.82 6.94 1.61
N VAL A 71 -21.50 5.86 1.26
CA VAL A 71 -22.65 5.34 2.03
C VAL A 71 -22.35 4.04 2.77
N ARG A 72 -21.27 3.35 2.41
CA ARG A 72 -20.91 2.04 2.99
C ARG A 72 -19.75 2.12 3.97
N VAL A 73 -18.99 3.20 3.94
CA VAL A 73 -17.86 3.47 4.84
C VAL A 73 -17.96 4.88 5.42
N GLY A 74 -17.66 5.02 6.69
CA GLY A 74 -17.44 6.32 7.33
C GLY A 74 -16.03 6.83 7.02
N ILE A 75 -15.88 8.10 6.66
CA ILE A 75 -14.57 8.70 6.38
C ILE A 75 -14.23 9.72 7.45
N GLY A 76 -13.08 9.49 8.11
CA GLY A 76 -12.35 10.49 8.89
C GLY A 76 -11.18 11.07 8.11
N PHE A 77 -10.79 12.30 8.46
CA PHE A 77 -9.60 12.93 7.87
C PHE A 77 -8.56 13.18 8.95
N VAL A 78 -7.36 12.68 8.73
CA VAL A 78 -6.19 12.91 9.56
C VAL A 78 -5.21 13.80 8.79
N VAL A 79 -4.79 14.90 9.41
CA VAL A 79 -3.85 15.82 8.75
C VAL A 79 -2.43 15.40 9.07
N GLN A 80 -1.65 15.16 8.02
CA GLN A 80 -0.21 15.08 8.08
C GLN A 80 0.36 16.43 7.71
N ASP A 81 0.76 17.22 8.69
CA ASP A 81 1.18 18.63 8.47
C ASP A 81 2.41 18.75 7.55
N GLN A 82 3.28 17.77 7.57
CA GLN A 82 4.47 17.70 6.72
C GLN A 82 4.55 16.33 6.05
N ALA A 83 4.77 16.29 4.76
CA ALA A 83 4.91 15.06 3.97
C ALA A 83 6.29 14.39 4.23
N LEU A 84 6.50 13.85 5.44
CA LEU A 84 7.75 13.25 5.89
C LEU A 84 7.82 11.72 5.67
N GLY A 85 6.94 11.16 4.88
CA GLY A 85 6.94 9.74 4.54
C GLY A 85 5.79 8.93 5.16
N THR A 86 5.75 7.65 4.85
CA THR A 86 4.62 6.77 5.16
C THR A 86 4.53 6.38 6.64
N ALA A 87 5.66 6.22 7.34
CA ALA A 87 5.64 5.97 8.78
C ALA A 87 5.15 7.20 9.56
N HIS A 88 5.50 8.41 9.10
CA HIS A 88 4.99 9.65 9.67
C HIS A 88 3.48 9.82 9.43
N ALA A 89 2.97 9.36 8.28
CA ALA A 89 1.54 9.33 8.02
C ALA A 89 0.79 8.39 8.97
N VAL A 90 1.33 7.18 9.20
CA VAL A 90 0.77 6.23 10.18
C VAL A 90 0.78 6.83 11.59
N LEU A 91 1.88 7.45 11.99
CA LEU A 91 1.98 8.10 13.31
C LEU A 91 0.96 9.23 13.49
N ALA A 92 0.67 10.01 12.45
CA ALA A 92 -0.36 11.05 12.50
C ALA A 92 -1.76 10.49 12.81
N ALA A 93 -2.03 9.23 12.42
CA ALA A 93 -3.32 8.57 12.67
C ALA A 93 -3.47 7.98 14.09
N GLU A 94 -2.45 8.00 14.93
CA GLU A 94 -2.46 7.38 16.27
C GLU A 94 -3.67 7.77 17.11
N ARG A 95 -4.00 9.06 17.16
CA ARG A 95 -5.16 9.56 17.95
C ARG A 95 -6.49 9.11 17.37
N TRP A 96 -6.58 8.92 16.07
CA TRP A 96 -7.80 8.46 15.40
C TRP A 96 -8.00 6.95 15.61
N VAL A 97 -6.92 6.18 15.50
CA VAL A 97 -6.91 4.72 15.71
C VAL A 97 -7.22 4.35 17.16
N GLN A 98 -6.82 5.19 18.11
CA GLN A 98 -6.83 4.86 19.55
C GLN A 98 -5.98 3.62 19.82
N SER A 99 -6.49 2.58 20.48
CA SER A 99 -5.77 1.32 20.72
C SER A 99 -6.32 0.15 19.90
N GLU A 100 -7.20 0.43 18.93
CA GLU A 100 -7.79 -0.62 18.12
C GLU A 100 -6.81 -1.12 17.03
N PRO A 101 -6.81 -2.41 16.71
CA PRO A 101 -6.10 -2.91 15.55
C PRO A 101 -6.66 -2.31 14.25
N PHE A 102 -5.76 -1.98 13.32
CA PHE A 102 -6.15 -1.27 12.10
C PHE A 102 -5.40 -1.76 10.87
N LEU A 103 -5.98 -1.54 9.70
CA LEU A 103 -5.32 -1.75 8.42
C LEU A 103 -4.65 -0.47 7.94
N THR A 104 -3.49 -0.63 7.31
CA THR A 104 -2.81 0.45 6.59
C THR A 104 -2.55 0.00 5.15
N ILE A 105 -3.01 0.80 4.19
CA ILE A 105 -2.80 0.56 2.77
C ILE A 105 -2.41 1.87 2.07
N ASN A 106 -1.78 1.72 0.91
CA ASN A 106 -1.50 2.86 0.04
C ASN A 106 -2.77 3.28 -0.73
N ALA A 107 -3.01 4.57 -0.83
CA ALA A 107 -4.15 5.14 -1.55
C ALA A 107 -3.97 5.17 -3.09
N ASP A 108 -2.87 4.67 -3.60
CA ASP A 108 -2.59 4.48 -5.03
C ASP A 108 -2.53 3.00 -5.45
N ASN A 109 -2.91 2.09 -4.56
CA ASN A 109 -3.02 0.65 -4.84
C ASN A 109 -4.44 0.13 -4.58
N LEU A 110 -5.02 -0.55 -5.55
CA LEU A 110 -6.26 -1.31 -5.39
C LEU A 110 -5.92 -2.78 -5.17
N TYR A 111 -6.25 -3.27 -3.98
CA TYR A 111 -5.95 -4.63 -3.55
C TYR A 111 -7.13 -5.58 -3.76
N PRO A 112 -6.86 -6.91 -3.91
CA PRO A 112 -7.92 -7.92 -3.90
C PRO A 112 -8.74 -7.86 -2.61
N VAL A 113 -10.07 -7.93 -2.72
CA VAL A 113 -10.99 -7.89 -1.57
C VAL A 113 -10.68 -9.03 -0.58
N ASP A 114 -10.40 -10.24 -1.08
CA ASP A 114 -10.07 -11.39 -0.24
C ASP A 114 -8.80 -11.16 0.58
N ALA A 115 -7.80 -10.45 0.03
CA ALA A 115 -6.58 -10.09 0.76
C ALA A 115 -6.86 -9.10 1.88
N LEU A 116 -7.70 -8.09 1.64
CA LEU A 116 -8.13 -7.13 2.66
C LEU A 116 -8.95 -7.80 3.76
N ALA A 117 -9.90 -8.66 3.40
CA ALA A 117 -10.74 -9.39 4.34
C ALA A 117 -9.92 -10.36 5.21
N ALA A 118 -9.00 -11.12 4.60
CA ALA A 118 -8.11 -12.03 5.32
C ALA A 118 -7.20 -11.27 6.30
N LEU A 119 -6.67 -10.12 5.89
CA LEU A 119 -5.85 -9.26 6.73
C LEU A 119 -6.65 -8.69 7.90
N ALA A 120 -7.89 -8.25 7.67
CA ALA A 120 -8.79 -7.75 8.71
C ALA A 120 -9.13 -8.83 9.74
N ALA A 121 -9.19 -10.09 9.33
CA ALA A 121 -9.54 -11.22 10.19
C ALA A 121 -8.37 -11.73 11.06
N LEU A 122 -7.13 -11.27 10.84
CA LEU A 122 -5.99 -11.68 11.67
C LEU A 122 -6.22 -11.25 13.13
N ALA A 123 -5.82 -12.07 14.09
CA ALA A 123 -5.85 -11.73 15.51
C ALA A 123 -4.61 -10.94 15.99
N GLU A 124 -3.59 -10.85 15.14
CA GLU A 124 -2.28 -10.26 15.44
C GLU A 124 -1.80 -9.37 14.28
N PRO A 125 -0.78 -8.53 14.47
CA PRO A 125 -0.19 -7.79 13.36
C PRO A 125 0.24 -8.70 12.21
N GLY A 126 0.12 -8.21 11.00
CA GLY A 126 0.46 -9.01 9.84
C GLY A 126 0.46 -8.24 8.54
N LEU A 127 0.76 -8.94 7.46
CA LEU A 127 0.77 -8.38 6.12
C LEU A 127 0.37 -9.39 5.05
N ALA A 128 -0.23 -8.88 4.00
CA ALA A 128 -0.36 -9.60 2.76
C ALA A 128 1.00 -9.61 2.03
N VAL A 129 1.47 -10.80 1.66
CA VAL A 129 2.70 -10.96 0.88
C VAL A 129 2.34 -11.38 -0.54
N PHE A 130 3.02 -10.80 -1.51
CA PHE A 130 2.71 -10.97 -2.92
C PHE A 130 3.85 -11.66 -3.65
N ASP A 131 3.50 -12.62 -4.49
CA ASP A 131 4.43 -13.25 -5.42
C ASP A 131 4.73 -12.28 -6.57
N PRO A 132 6.00 -11.99 -6.89
CA PRO A 132 6.37 -11.07 -7.95
C PRO A 132 5.83 -11.48 -9.34
N GLU A 133 5.86 -12.77 -9.67
CA GLU A 133 5.38 -13.26 -10.96
C GLU A 133 3.86 -13.13 -11.07
N ASP A 134 3.14 -13.34 -9.96
CA ASP A 134 1.69 -13.18 -9.92
C ASP A 134 1.29 -11.71 -10.12
N LEU A 135 1.99 -10.77 -9.50
CA LEU A 135 1.76 -9.33 -9.68
C LEU A 135 2.00 -8.88 -11.13
N ILE A 136 3.07 -9.37 -11.77
CA ILE A 136 3.35 -9.06 -13.18
C ILE A 136 2.26 -9.63 -14.07
N ARG A 137 1.84 -10.87 -13.83
CA ARG A 137 0.88 -11.58 -14.67
C ARG A 137 -0.55 -11.04 -14.52
N SER A 138 -0.98 -10.76 -13.30
CA SER A 138 -2.37 -10.42 -12.99
C SER A 138 -2.62 -8.93 -12.81
N GLY A 139 -1.63 -8.18 -12.31
CA GLY A 139 -1.69 -6.75 -12.08
C GLY A 139 -1.29 -5.89 -13.29
N ASN A 140 -0.99 -4.64 -13.04
CA ASN A 140 -0.46 -3.69 -14.01
C ASN A 140 0.98 -3.25 -13.67
N ILE A 141 1.70 -4.07 -12.92
CA ILE A 141 3.04 -3.75 -12.44
C ILE A 141 4.05 -4.38 -13.41
N PRO A 142 4.84 -3.58 -14.14
CA PRO A 142 5.82 -4.10 -15.07
C PRO A 142 7.03 -4.69 -14.30
N PRO A 143 7.75 -5.67 -14.90
CA PRO A 143 8.84 -6.39 -14.24
C PRO A 143 9.93 -5.49 -13.64
N GLU A 144 10.26 -4.41 -14.30
CA GLU A 144 11.27 -3.44 -13.85
C GLU A 144 10.86 -2.70 -12.57
N ARG A 145 9.55 -2.53 -12.34
CA ARG A 145 9.03 -1.87 -11.13
C ARG A 145 9.03 -2.77 -9.92
N ILE A 146 9.03 -4.08 -10.09
CA ILE A 146 9.07 -5.04 -8.98
C ILE A 146 10.24 -4.73 -8.02
N ARG A 147 11.38 -4.32 -8.56
CA ARG A 147 12.57 -3.96 -7.77
C ARG A 147 12.42 -2.70 -6.92
N SER A 148 11.37 -1.93 -7.09
CA SER A 148 11.10 -0.73 -6.28
C SER A 148 10.30 -1.03 -5.02
N PHE A 149 9.84 -2.26 -4.82
CA PHE A 149 9.10 -2.69 -3.64
C PHE A 149 10.01 -3.35 -2.60
N ALA A 150 9.55 -3.40 -1.35
CA ALA A 150 10.30 -4.05 -0.29
C ALA A 150 10.28 -5.57 -0.44
N LEU A 151 11.47 -6.18 -0.33
CA LEU A 151 11.67 -7.63 -0.32
C LEU A 151 11.45 -8.15 1.10
N LEU A 152 10.75 -9.28 1.21
CA LEU A 152 10.37 -9.89 2.47
C LEU A 152 11.10 -11.21 2.70
N ASP A 153 11.65 -11.39 3.91
CA ASP A 153 12.12 -12.69 4.43
C ASP A 153 11.05 -13.24 5.37
N VAL A 154 10.52 -14.41 5.05
CA VAL A 154 9.45 -15.08 5.81
C VAL A 154 10.01 -16.36 6.43
N ASP A 155 9.84 -16.53 7.74
CA ASP A 155 10.32 -17.71 8.46
C ASP A 155 9.47 -18.96 8.17
N GLY A 156 9.97 -20.14 8.60
CA GLY A 156 9.29 -21.42 8.39
C GLY A 156 7.94 -21.55 9.10
N ARG A 157 7.57 -20.61 9.98
CA ARG A 157 6.28 -20.55 10.70
C ARG A 157 5.30 -19.58 10.03
N GLY A 158 5.74 -18.89 8.97
CA GLY A 158 4.97 -17.91 8.25
C GLY A 158 4.91 -16.55 8.93
N TYR A 159 5.98 -16.14 9.60
CA TYR A 159 6.14 -14.80 10.16
C TYR A 159 7.24 -14.03 9.43
N LEU A 160 7.08 -12.71 9.38
CA LEU A 160 8.09 -11.83 8.83
C LEU A 160 9.36 -11.88 9.69
N ALA A 161 10.45 -12.35 9.11
CA ALA A 161 11.77 -12.41 9.73
C ALA A 161 12.62 -11.18 9.38
N GLY A 162 12.38 -10.58 8.21
CA GLY A 162 13.13 -9.42 7.75
C GLY A 162 12.43 -8.71 6.58
N ILE A 163 12.76 -7.45 6.41
CA ILE A 163 12.27 -6.61 5.32
C ILE A 163 13.39 -5.69 4.84
N VAL A 164 13.54 -5.59 3.54
CA VAL A 164 14.54 -4.73 2.88
C VAL A 164 13.82 -3.83 1.89
N GLU A 165 13.78 -2.53 2.17
CA GLU A 165 13.21 -1.53 1.27
C GLU A 165 14.14 -1.32 0.08
N LYS A 166 13.60 -1.42 -1.14
CA LYS A 166 14.36 -1.20 -2.39
C LYS A 166 15.70 -1.92 -2.44
N PRO A 167 15.68 -3.26 -2.39
CA PRO A 167 16.91 -4.04 -2.41
C PRO A 167 17.77 -3.73 -3.63
N GLU A 168 19.09 -3.58 -3.42
CA GLU A 168 20.06 -3.31 -4.47
C GLU A 168 20.86 -4.57 -4.83
N GLY A 169 21.27 -4.67 -6.09
CA GLY A 169 22.18 -5.71 -6.59
C GLY A 169 21.69 -7.15 -6.32
N ASP A 170 22.57 -7.96 -5.74
CA ASP A 170 22.35 -9.40 -5.50
C ASP A 170 21.29 -9.71 -4.44
N GLN A 171 20.81 -8.73 -3.67
CA GLN A 171 19.70 -8.91 -2.73
C GLN A 171 18.39 -9.29 -3.46
N TRP A 172 18.32 -8.96 -4.75
CA TRP A 172 17.18 -9.25 -5.63
C TRP A 172 17.25 -10.58 -6.36
N LEU A 173 18.19 -11.45 -6.05
CA LEU A 173 18.16 -12.78 -6.64
C LEU A 173 16.98 -13.56 -6.06
N PRO A 174 15.85 -13.72 -6.77
CA PRO A 174 14.92 -14.77 -6.45
C PRO A 174 15.69 -16.08 -6.59
N PRO A 175 15.47 -17.08 -5.74
CA PRO A 175 15.95 -18.40 -6.03
C PRO A 175 15.23 -18.90 -7.30
N LEU A 176 15.85 -18.70 -8.45
CA LEU A 176 15.53 -19.46 -9.66
C LEU A 176 15.79 -20.92 -9.30
N GLY A 177 14.72 -21.65 -8.91
CA GLY A 177 14.78 -23.07 -8.64
C GLY A 177 15.84 -23.47 -7.60
N GLY A 178 15.47 -23.44 -6.32
CA GLY A 178 16.13 -24.21 -5.27
C GLY A 178 17.64 -24.06 -5.14
N SER A 179 18.17 -22.86 -4.87
CA SER A 179 19.59 -22.71 -4.55
C SER A 179 19.79 -22.03 -3.20
N THR A 180 20.63 -22.63 -2.40
CA THR A 180 21.07 -22.24 -1.08
C THR A 180 21.78 -20.91 -1.09
N SER A 181 21.23 -19.90 -0.38
CA SER A 181 22.02 -18.72 -0.03
C SER A 181 23.19 -19.13 0.86
N LYS A 182 24.39 -18.56 0.59
CA LYS A 182 25.58 -18.70 1.45
C LYS A 182 25.28 -18.11 2.84
N GLY A 183 24.71 -18.91 3.72
CA GLY A 183 24.36 -18.49 5.06
C GLY A 183 23.38 -19.41 5.80
N GLY A 184 23.10 -20.60 5.27
CA GLY A 184 22.45 -21.67 6.02
C GLY A 184 20.97 -21.47 6.35
N ARG A 185 20.24 -20.58 5.68
CA ARG A 185 18.78 -20.42 5.82
C ARG A 185 18.10 -20.96 4.56
N THR A 186 17.56 -22.16 4.66
CA THR A 186 16.69 -22.74 3.63
C THR A 186 15.29 -22.19 3.79
N SER A 187 14.98 -21.07 3.14
CA SER A 187 13.59 -20.69 2.94
C SER A 187 13.00 -21.55 1.83
N LYS A 188 12.10 -22.46 2.16
CA LYS A 188 11.24 -23.20 1.21
C LYS A 188 10.13 -22.30 0.62
N GLY A 189 10.23 -20.99 0.76
CA GLY A 189 9.29 -20.01 0.24
C GLY A 189 9.97 -19.12 -0.79
N GLY A 190 9.30 -18.83 -1.91
CA GLY A 190 9.73 -17.85 -2.89
C GLY A 190 9.97 -16.47 -2.23
N SER A 191 10.75 -15.61 -2.90
CA SER A 191 10.91 -14.23 -2.45
C SER A 191 9.59 -13.50 -2.61
N TYR A 192 8.98 -13.07 -1.51
CA TYR A 192 7.78 -12.25 -1.52
C TYR A 192 8.13 -10.77 -1.48
N ILE A 193 7.22 -9.96 -1.97
CA ILE A 193 7.29 -8.50 -1.88
C ILE A 193 6.14 -7.92 -1.06
N SER A 194 6.40 -6.76 -0.46
CA SER A 194 5.39 -5.95 0.19
C SER A 194 4.80 -4.96 -0.78
N MET A 195 3.48 -4.91 -0.84
CA MET A 195 2.73 -3.85 -1.51
C MET A 195 2.14 -2.85 -0.48
N ASN A 196 2.71 -2.77 0.73
CA ASN A 196 2.23 -1.91 1.82
C ASN A 196 0.76 -2.16 2.21
N CYS A 197 0.40 -3.44 2.35
CA CYS A 197 -0.92 -3.86 2.82
C CYS A 197 -0.73 -4.54 4.19
N TRP A 198 -0.97 -3.80 5.27
CA TRP A 198 -0.59 -4.14 6.63
C TRP A 198 -1.79 -4.17 7.57
N ARG A 199 -1.72 -5.06 8.57
CA ARG A 199 -2.47 -4.96 9.81
C ARG A 199 -1.53 -4.61 10.95
N PHE A 200 -1.83 -3.57 11.67
CA PHE A 200 -1.08 -3.10 12.81
C PHE A 200 -1.92 -3.13 14.09
N ASP A 201 -1.23 -3.05 15.22
CA ASP A 201 -1.74 -2.61 16.51
C ASP A 201 -0.90 -1.44 17.03
N GLU A 202 -1.17 -0.97 18.23
CA GLU A 202 -0.53 0.22 18.82
C GLU A 202 1.00 0.15 18.89
N ARG A 203 1.58 -1.06 18.88
CA ARG A 203 3.05 -1.25 18.96
C ARG A 203 3.78 -0.65 17.76
N ILE A 204 3.12 -0.48 16.62
CA ILE A 204 3.73 0.13 15.44
C ILE A 204 4.07 1.61 15.66
N PHE A 205 3.30 2.34 16.47
CA PHE A 205 3.53 3.77 16.67
C PHE A 205 4.88 4.06 17.31
N GLN A 206 5.32 3.19 18.27
CA GLN A 206 6.65 3.33 18.85
C GLN A 206 7.75 3.11 17.79
N ALA A 207 7.60 2.13 16.92
CA ALA A 207 8.55 1.90 15.82
C ALA A 207 8.57 3.08 14.83
N CYS A 208 7.38 3.67 14.53
CA CYS A 208 7.30 4.87 13.68
C CYS A 208 8.01 6.10 14.29
N ARG A 209 8.10 6.21 15.62
CA ARG A 209 8.85 7.29 16.29
C ARG A 209 10.36 7.08 16.22
N GLU A 210 10.81 5.85 16.11
CA GLU A 210 12.22 5.46 16.20
C GLU A 210 12.87 5.19 14.84
N VAL A 211 12.06 5.01 13.79
CA VAL A 211 12.60 4.73 12.47
C VAL A 211 13.50 5.89 12.00
N PRO A 212 14.71 5.61 11.49
CA PRO A 212 15.57 6.63 10.93
C PRO A 212 15.00 7.15 9.61
N ARG A 213 15.45 8.33 9.19
CA ARG A 213 15.16 8.81 7.84
C ARG A 213 15.89 7.97 6.80
N SER A 214 15.17 7.61 5.74
CA SER A 214 15.75 6.95 4.57
C SER A 214 16.72 7.89 3.81
N ALA A 215 17.45 7.36 2.85
CA ALA A 215 18.30 8.17 1.96
C ALA A 215 17.53 9.28 1.22
N ARG A 216 16.21 9.16 1.11
CA ARG A 216 15.32 10.19 0.55
C ARG A 216 14.88 11.25 1.56
N GLY A 217 15.29 11.12 2.83
CA GLY A 217 14.90 12.00 3.91
C GLY A 217 13.51 11.72 4.49
N GLU A 218 12.89 10.59 4.13
CA GLU A 218 11.55 10.18 4.53
C GLU A 218 11.58 9.09 5.61
N PHE A 219 10.54 9.02 6.44
CA PHE A 219 10.29 7.94 7.38
C PHE A 219 9.41 6.89 6.71
N GLU A 220 9.98 5.76 6.35
CA GLU A 220 9.33 4.71 5.55
C GLU A 220 8.66 3.65 6.45
N ILE A 221 7.45 3.22 6.10
CA ILE A 221 6.74 2.19 6.87
C ILE A 221 7.45 0.82 6.85
N PRO A 222 8.04 0.35 5.73
CA PRO A 222 8.79 -0.90 5.74
C PRO A 222 9.96 -0.88 6.72
N GLU A 223 10.65 0.24 6.85
CA GLU A 223 11.74 0.38 7.82
C GLU A 223 11.23 0.42 9.27
N ALA A 224 10.10 1.08 9.53
CA ALA A 224 9.44 1.06 10.84
C ALA A 224 9.00 -0.35 11.22
N VAL A 225 8.45 -1.13 10.29
CA VAL A 225 8.14 -2.55 10.48
C VAL A 225 9.40 -3.34 10.82
N GLY A 226 10.51 -3.09 10.14
CA GLY A 226 11.80 -3.69 10.48
C GLY A 226 12.26 -3.38 11.91
N VAL A 227 12.02 -2.16 12.41
CA VAL A 227 12.26 -1.79 13.81
C VAL A 227 11.35 -2.59 14.75
N ALA A 228 10.05 -2.69 14.44
CA ALA A 228 9.07 -3.45 15.25
C ALA A 228 9.42 -4.95 15.31
N VAL A 229 9.82 -5.56 14.19
CA VAL A 229 10.27 -6.97 14.13
C VAL A 229 11.49 -7.19 15.05
N ARG A 230 12.49 -6.31 14.99
CA ARG A 230 13.68 -6.39 15.87
C ARG A 230 13.33 -6.25 17.37
N ARG A 231 12.22 -5.59 17.69
CA ARG A 231 11.66 -5.47 19.04
C ARG A 231 10.79 -6.66 19.46
N GLY A 232 10.66 -7.66 18.61
CA GLY A 232 9.92 -8.89 18.88
C GLY A 232 8.41 -8.78 18.61
N VAL A 233 7.94 -7.76 17.87
CA VAL A 233 6.55 -7.70 17.42
C VAL A 233 6.40 -8.73 16.28
N PRO A 234 5.53 -9.76 16.46
CA PRO A 234 5.31 -10.73 15.40
C PRO A 234 4.44 -10.12 14.30
N PHE A 235 4.79 -10.37 13.05
CA PHE A 235 3.96 -10.03 11.90
C PHE A 235 3.63 -11.31 11.14
N LYS A 236 2.37 -11.74 11.23
CA LYS A 236 1.88 -12.89 10.48
C LYS A 236 1.83 -12.56 8.99
N THR A 237 2.38 -13.44 8.16
CA THR A 237 2.28 -13.27 6.70
C THR A 237 1.23 -14.23 6.14
N PHE A 238 0.54 -13.80 5.08
CA PHE A 238 -0.24 -14.70 4.26
C PHE A 238 -0.06 -14.37 2.78
N PRO A 239 0.06 -15.39 1.91
CA PRO A 239 0.16 -15.18 0.47
C PRO A 239 -1.17 -14.66 -0.09
N ALA A 240 -1.17 -13.42 -0.56
CA ALA A 240 -2.31 -12.85 -1.28
C ALA A 240 -2.24 -13.24 -2.76
N ARG A 241 -3.40 -13.46 -3.35
CA ARG A 241 -3.55 -13.78 -4.77
C ARG A 241 -4.47 -12.78 -5.45
N GLY A 242 -4.27 -12.61 -6.75
CA GLY A 242 -5.07 -11.72 -7.57
C GLY A 242 -4.39 -10.39 -7.87
N PRO A 243 -5.00 -9.58 -8.73
CA PRO A 243 -4.38 -8.36 -9.22
C PRO A 243 -4.30 -7.29 -8.13
N VAL A 244 -3.12 -6.70 -7.98
CA VAL A 244 -2.98 -5.37 -7.41
C VAL A 244 -2.88 -4.39 -8.57
N LEU A 245 -3.74 -3.36 -8.58
CA LEU A 245 -3.65 -2.28 -9.56
C LEU A 245 -2.95 -1.10 -8.91
N ASP A 246 -1.84 -0.70 -9.49
CA ASP A 246 -0.98 0.38 -9.01
C ASP A 246 -1.15 1.62 -9.91
N LEU A 247 -1.46 2.76 -9.30
CA LEU A 247 -1.60 4.06 -9.97
C LEU A 247 -0.44 5.00 -9.57
N SER A 248 0.79 4.50 -9.62
CA SER A 248 1.97 5.25 -9.18
C SER A 248 2.47 6.25 -10.22
N THR A 249 2.33 5.96 -11.49
CA THR A 249 2.78 6.80 -12.62
C THR A 249 1.61 7.29 -13.46
N ARG A 250 1.85 8.30 -14.31
CA ARG A 250 0.84 8.79 -15.28
C ARG A 250 0.48 7.71 -16.32
N ALA A 251 1.45 6.90 -16.70
CA ALA A 251 1.26 5.82 -17.68
C ALA A 251 0.29 4.73 -17.17
N ASP A 252 0.23 4.52 -15.85
CA ASP A 252 -0.65 3.51 -15.25
C ASP A 252 -2.14 3.84 -15.42
N ALA A 253 -2.50 5.13 -15.55
CA ALA A 253 -3.89 5.56 -15.58
C ALA A 253 -4.70 4.92 -16.73
N ALA A 254 -4.11 4.78 -17.91
CA ALA A 254 -4.77 4.17 -19.06
C ALA A 254 -5.02 2.67 -18.85
N ASP A 255 -4.05 1.94 -18.28
CA ASP A 255 -4.19 0.51 -18.01
C ASP A 255 -5.19 0.24 -16.87
N VAL A 256 -5.11 1.00 -15.79
CA VAL A 256 -6.06 0.93 -14.68
C VAL A 256 -7.49 1.22 -15.17
N THR A 257 -7.67 2.27 -15.99
CA THR A 257 -8.98 2.61 -16.57
C THR A 257 -9.55 1.46 -17.40
N ARG A 258 -8.73 0.81 -18.23
CA ARG A 258 -9.15 -0.34 -19.04
C ARG A 258 -9.52 -1.55 -18.18
N ARG A 259 -8.72 -1.87 -17.15
CA ARG A 259 -8.96 -3.02 -16.26
C ARG A 259 -10.20 -2.85 -15.38
N LEU A 260 -10.55 -1.62 -15.06
CA LEU A 260 -11.74 -1.29 -14.28
C LEU A 260 -12.96 -0.93 -15.16
N ALA A 261 -12.88 -1.17 -16.48
CA ALA A 261 -14.02 -0.96 -17.37
C ALA A 261 -15.22 -1.84 -16.96
N GLY A 262 -16.39 -1.23 -16.84
CA GLY A 262 -17.62 -1.92 -16.42
C GLY A 262 -17.76 -2.13 -14.91
N ILE A 263 -16.75 -1.77 -14.11
CA ILE A 263 -16.84 -1.82 -12.65
C ILE A 263 -17.30 -0.46 -12.13
N SER A 264 -18.43 -0.45 -11.40
CA SER A 264 -18.96 0.76 -10.74
C SER A 264 -18.64 0.70 -9.24
N PRO A 265 -17.78 1.58 -8.72
CA PRO A 265 -17.47 1.58 -7.29
C PRO A 265 -18.68 2.07 -6.48
N ARG A 266 -18.87 1.48 -5.31
CA ARG A 266 -19.93 1.80 -4.34
C ARG A 266 -19.33 1.94 -2.95
N PRO A 267 -18.61 3.02 -2.69
CA PRO A 267 -17.99 3.27 -1.38
C PRO A 267 -18.97 3.54 -0.26
#